data_9bea6dd76e82bc4aeee6f7994db8de9a
#
_entry.id   9bea6dd76e82bc4aeee6f7994db8de9a
#
_cell.length_a   1.000
_cell.length_b   1.000
_cell.length_c   1.000
_cell.angle_alpha   90.00
_cell.angle_beta   90.00
_cell.angle_gamma   90.00
#
_symmetry.space_group_name_H-M   'P 1'
#
loop_
_entity.id
_entity.type
_entity.pdbx_description
1 polymer ?
#
loop_
_entity_poly.entity_id
_entity_poly.type
_entity_poly.pdbx_seq_one_letter_code
_entity_poly.pdbx_strand_id
1 'polypeptide(L)'
;MKNCKKHLIVALIVLAIGHFLAPMTARAQIVEVGGNVGLSYYMGDLNPNKPFVQSDFGWGLLVRYYEGTRWAFRFSYSNLNVNGSDEASGYRPERGLSFHSKVNDFALIAEFNFFDYFTGSRRNRLSPYIFGGVSIFTFNPKADDGNELHDRLTDVVYGSYDYYDTINNVVETIVYEKKLDYSKRAVSIPFGVGVKYSVNNRLGMTVEWRWDITFTDWLDDCHGYYPKYHACGKSLMSDGFFIPEDDHANYADPTSCLADEYGNNDRRYVQRGNKADYDWFGYLSVSLTYKFNLPNGNGCNKKERYKNYD
;
A
#
# COMPACT_ATOMS: atom_id res chain seq x y z
N MET A 1 -20.77 -10.90 -23.53
CA MET A 1 -20.71 -10.92 -22.05
C MET A 1 -19.82 -9.86 -21.41
N LYS A 2 -18.70 -9.42 -22.03
CA LYS A 2 -17.80 -8.36 -21.44
C LYS A 2 -18.47 -6.98 -21.29
N ASN A 3 -19.37 -6.58 -22.18
CA ASN A 3 -20.02 -5.26 -22.13
C ASN A 3 -21.09 -5.18 -21.03
N CYS A 4 -21.80 -6.27 -20.72
CA CYS A 4 -22.83 -6.28 -19.67
C CYS A 4 -22.25 -6.03 -18.27
N LYS A 5 -21.05 -6.56 -17.97
CA LYS A 5 -20.35 -6.31 -16.70
C LYS A 5 -19.91 -4.85 -16.54
N LYS A 6 -19.48 -4.19 -17.63
CA LYS A 6 -19.11 -2.77 -17.59
C LYS A 6 -20.31 -1.87 -17.29
N HIS A 7 -21.47 -2.14 -17.92
CA HIS A 7 -22.69 -1.38 -17.65
C HIS A 7 -23.22 -1.59 -16.24
N LEU A 8 -23.07 -2.79 -15.69
CA LEU A 8 -23.47 -3.07 -14.30
C LEU A 8 -22.61 -2.30 -13.30
N ILE A 9 -21.29 -2.24 -13.50
CA ILE A 9 -20.37 -1.48 -12.66
C ILE A 9 -20.66 0.02 -12.73
N VAL A 10 -20.88 0.55 -13.94
CA VAL A 10 -21.25 1.96 -14.13
C VAL A 10 -22.59 2.27 -13.46
N ALA A 11 -23.58 1.39 -13.58
CA ALA A 11 -24.88 1.55 -12.92
C ALA A 11 -24.76 1.55 -11.40
N LEU A 12 -23.94 0.66 -10.82
CA LEU A 12 -23.66 0.64 -9.38
C LEU A 12 -22.95 1.90 -8.90
N ILE A 13 -21.98 2.41 -9.67
CA ILE A 13 -21.31 3.67 -9.36
C ILE A 13 -22.28 4.84 -9.42
N VAL A 14 -23.13 4.93 -10.45
CA VAL A 14 -24.13 5.99 -10.58
C VAL A 14 -25.18 5.91 -9.47
N LEU A 15 -25.57 4.71 -9.06
CA LEU A 15 -26.49 4.49 -7.94
C LEU A 15 -25.87 4.90 -6.60
N ALA A 16 -24.60 4.60 -6.39
CA ALA A 16 -23.84 5.03 -5.22
C ALA A 16 -23.71 6.56 -5.18
N ILE A 17 -23.35 7.19 -6.30
CA ILE A 17 -23.26 8.66 -6.41
C ILE A 17 -24.64 9.30 -6.23
N GLY A 18 -25.71 8.71 -6.77
CA GLY A 18 -27.09 9.18 -6.61
C GLY A 18 -27.57 9.15 -5.15
N HIS A 19 -27.15 8.17 -4.36
CA HIS A 19 -27.42 8.12 -2.91
C HIS A 19 -26.69 9.25 -2.15
N PHE A 20 -25.49 9.62 -2.59
CA PHE A 20 -24.74 10.75 -2.01
C PHE A 20 -25.35 12.12 -2.37
N LEU A 21 -26.06 12.22 -3.49
CA LEU A 21 -26.71 13.45 -3.96
C LEU A 21 -28.16 13.59 -3.49
N ALA A 22 -28.73 12.58 -2.83
CA ALA A 22 -30.08 12.66 -2.25
C ALA A 22 -30.13 13.82 -1.22
N PRO A 23 -31.21 14.62 -1.15
CA PRO A 23 -31.30 15.74 -0.23
C PRO A 23 -31.16 15.22 1.20
N MET A 24 -30.00 15.48 1.80
CA MET A 24 -29.70 15.12 3.18
C MET A 24 -30.67 15.89 4.08
N THR A 25 -31.57 15.17 4.73
CA THR A 25 -32.41 15.76 5.76
C THR A 25 -31.52 16.46 6.79
N ALA A 26 -31.86 17.70 7.14
CA ALA A 26 -31.06 18.60 7.95
C ALA A 26 -30.80 18.04 9.37
N ARG A 27 -29.86 17.11 9.49
CA ARG A 27 -29.25 16.68 10.75
C ARG A 27 -28.06 17.58 11.04
N ALA A 28 -27.77 17.78 12.32
CA ALA A 28 -26.57 18.53 12.72
C ALA A 28 -25.35 17.82 12.17
N GLN A 29 -24.71 18.45 11.20
CA GLN A 29 -23.53 17.90 10.54
C GLN A 29 -22.30 18.17 11.40
N ILE A 30 -21.64 17.12 11.83
CA ILE A 30 -20.40 17.18 12.60
C ILE A 30 -19.26 16.85 11.66
N VAL A 31 -18.30 17.78 11.56
CA VAL A 31 -17.06 17.56 10.84
C VAL A 31 -15.90 17.61 11.84
N GLU A 32 -15.01 16.66 11.73
CA GLU A 32 -13.76 16.64 12.48
C GLU A 32 -12.59 16.79 11.51
N VAL A 33 -11.60 17.58 11.92
CA VAL A 33 -10.33 17.69 11.21
C VAL A 33 -9.23 17.37 12.21
N GLY A 34 -8.25 16.58 11.79
CA GLY A 34 -7.17 16.18 12.66
C GLY A 34 -5.97 15.62 11.96
N GLY A 35 -5.00 15.23 12.78
CA GLY A 35 -3.80 14.54 12.34
C GLY A 35 -3.61 13.25 13.10
N ASN A 36 -2.79 12.38 12.55
CA ASN A 36 -2.38 11.13 13.17
C ASN A 36 -0.86 10.94 13.04
N VAL A 37 -0.33 10.16 13.95
CA VAL A 37 1.04 9.67 13.96
C VAL A 37 1.04 8.21 14.39
N GLY A 38 2.00 7.45 13.92
CA GLY A 38 2.05 6.04 14.27
C GLY A 38 3.20 5.29 13.62
N LEU A 39 3.07 3.96 13.63
CA LEU A 39 4.03 3.02 13.09
C LEU A 39 3.43 2.33 11.87
N SER A 40 4.11 2.42 10.75
CA SER A 40 3.82 1.68 9.53
C SER A 40 4.72 0.45 9.43
N TYR A 41 4.25 -0.57 8.74
CA TYR A 41 4.99 -1.82 8.53
C TYR A 41 4.58 -2.43 7.19
N TYR A 42 5.48 -3.26 6.67
CA TYR A 42 5.33 -3.98 5.42
C TYR A 42 5.08 -5.48 5.67
N MET A 43 4.29 -6.09 4.80
CA MET A 43 4.10 -7.54 4.69
C MET A 43 4.02 -7.93 3.21
N GLY A 44 4.89 -8.82 2.78
CA GLY A 44 5.01 -9.30 1.40
C GLY A 44 6.18 -10.24 1.26
N ASP A 45 6.83 -10.29 0.10
CA ASP A 45 7.85 -11.28 -0.25
C ASP A 45 9.08 -11.28 0.68
N LEU A 46 9.45 -10.13 1.25
CA LEU A 46 10.57 -10.04 2.18
C LEU A 46 10.17 -10.28 3.64
N ASN A 47 8.90 -10.10 3.97
CA ASN A 47 8.38 -10.30 5.32
C ASN A 47 6.93 -10.78 5.30
N PRO A 48 6.66 -12.06 5.04
CA PRO A 48 5.28 -12.57 4.91
C PRO A 48 4.55 -12.73 6.26
N ASN A 49 5.27 -12.91 7.38
CA ASN A 49 4.67 -13.44 8.60
C ASN A 49 4.92 -12.63 9.88
N LYS A 50 5.73 -11.58 9.84
CA LYS A 50 6.14 -10.85 11.04
C LYS A 50 5.79 -9.36 10.97
N PRO A 51 4.53 -8.97 11.21
CA PRO A 51 4.18 -7.54 11.30
C PRO A 51 5.04 -6.88 12.40
N PHE A 52 5.34 -5.62 12.22
CA PHE A 52 6.11 -4.78 13.15
C PHE A 52 7.62 -5.06 13.30
N VAL A 53 8.19 -6.05 12.62
CA VAL A 53 9.64 -6.33 12.73
C VAL A 53 10.48 -5.15 12.23
N GLN A 54 10.05 -4.50 11.16
CA GLN A 54 10.71 -3.31 10.60
C GLN A 54 9.70 -2.17 10.50
N SER A 55 9.15 -1.78 11.64
CA SER A 55 8.20 -0.67 11.68
C SER A 55 8.94 0.66 11.60
N ASP A 56 8.34 1.61 10.89
CA ASP A 56 8.87 2.96 10.75
C ASP A 56 7.79 4.00 11.03
N PHE A 57 8.20 5.24 11.17
CA PHE A 57 7.32 6.34 11.47
C PHE A 57 6.43 6.71 10.29
N GLY A 58 5.14 6.92 10.60
CA GLY A 58 4.16 7.47 9.69
C GLY A 58 3.39 8.63 10.32
N TRP A 59 2.90 9.52 9.47
CA TRP A 59 2.02 10.59 9.88
C TRP A 59 0.93 10.84 8.83
N GLY A 60 -0.15 11.50 9.22
CA GLY A 60 -1.22 11.81 8.28
C GLY A 60 -2.15 12.89 8.77
N LEU A 61 -3.04 13.31 7.86
CA LEU A 61 -4.10 14.26 8.09
C LEU A 61 -5.43 13.61 7.74
N LEU A 62 -6.49 14.00 8.41
CA LEU A 62 -7.82 13.47 8.15
C LEU A 62 -8.92 14.52 8.30
N VAL A 63 -9.96 14.33 7.51
CA VAL A 63 -11.24 15.00 7.65
C VAL A 63 -12.31 13.94 7.78
N ARG A 64 -13.12 13.98 8.83
CA ARG A 64 -14.17 13.03 9.11
C ARG A 64 -15.52 13.74 9.19
N TYR A 65 -16.48 13.19 8.47
CA TYR A 65 -17.87 13.64 8.46
C TYR A 65 -18.75 12.58 9.11
N TYR A 66 -19.60 12.95 10.07
CA TYR A 66 -20.53 12.06 10.73
C TYR A 66 -21.91 12.14 10.10
N GLU A 67 -22.40 11.01 9.61
CA GLU A 67 -23.79 10.80 9.22
C GLU A 67 -24.55 10.12 10.37
N GLY A 68 -24.93 10.94 11.36
CA GLY A 68 -25.53 10.45 12.59
C GLY A 68 -24.49 10.00 13.63
N THR A 69 -24.85 9.00 14.45
CA THR A 69 -24.01 8.52 15.57
C THR A 69 -23.24 7.25 15.25
N ARG A 70 -23.70 6.49 14.25
CA ARG A 70 -23.15 5.18 13.90
C ARG A 70 -22.21 5.23 12.69
N TRP A 71 -22.50 6.05 11.70
CA TRP A 71 -21.74 6.12 10.47
C TRP A 71 -20.89 7.39 10.41
N ALA A 72 -19.68 7.24 9.92
CA ALA A 72 -18.82 8.35 9.55
C ALA A 72 -18.09 8.05 8.24
N PHE A 73 -17.81 9.10 7.49
CA PHE A 73 -17.01 9.03 6.28
C PHE A 73 -15.76 9.87 6.48
N ARG A 74 -14.62 9.29 6.14
CA ARG A 74 -13.32 9.92 6.34
C ARG A 74 -12.55 10.00 5.03
N PHE A 75 -12.02 11.17 4.75
CA PHE A 75 -10.94 11.35 3.81
C PHE A 75 -9.64 11.48 4.60
N SER A 76 -8.61 10.76 4.21
CA SER A 76 -7.29 10.81 4.86
C SER A 76 -6.17 10.87 3.84
N TYR A 77 -5.14 11.60 4.20
CA TYR A 77 -3.82 11.55 3.58
C TYR A 77 -2.85 10.98 4.60
N SER A 78 -2.03 10.01 4.20
CA SER A 78 -1.00 9.41 5.04
C SER A 78 0.33 9.37 4.29
N ASN A 79 1.40 9.76 4.99
CA ASN A 79 2.77 9.62 4.55
C ASN A 79 3.44 8.59 5.44
N LEU A 80 3.72 7.42 4.89
CA LEU A 80 4.19 6.24 5.59
C LEU A 80 5.56 5.85 5.05
N ASN A 81 6.44 5.33 5.90
CA ASN A 81 7.66 4.67 5.48
C ASN A 81 7.49 3.17 5.71
N VAL A 82 7.78 2.37 4.70
CA VAL A 82 7.72 0.91 4.76
C VAL A 82 9.07 0.34 4.39
N ASN A 83 9.52 -0.62 5.19
CA ASN A 83 10.82 -1.26 5.04
C ASN A 83 10.65 -2.77 5.09
N GLY A 84 11.50 -3.48 4.37
CA GLY A 84 11.56 -4.94 4.40
C GLY A 84 12.99 -5.42 4.19
N SER A 85 13.36 -6.50 4.89
CA SER A 85 14.65 -7.16 4.74
C SER A 85 14.53 -8.64 5.04
N ASP A 86 15.12 -9.46 4.21
CA ASP A 86 15.21 -10.89 4.41
C ASP A 86 15.94 -11.25 5.71
N GLU A 87 17.00 -10.53 6.05
CA GLU A 87 17.78 -10.72 7.27
C GLU A 87 16.93 -10.45 8.52
N ALA A 88 16.26 -9.30 8.57
CA ALA A 88 15.44 -8.91 9.72
C ALA A 88 14.19 -9.80 9.89
N SER A 89 13.54 -10.18 8.80
CA SER A 89 12.40 -11.09 8.81
C SER A 89 12.81 -12.53 9.16
N GLY A 90 14.03 -12.94 8.74
CA GLY A 90 14.54 -14.29 8.83
C GLY A 90 13.75 -15.30 7.99
N TYR A 91 13.00 -14.82 6.98
CA TYR A 91 12.20 -15.67 6.09
C TYR A 91 13.09 -16.36 5.04
N ARG A 92 13.92 -15.57 4.34
CA ARG A 92 14.91 -16.06 3.36
C ARG A 92 16.23 -15.30 3.52
N PRO A 93 16.92 -15.45 4.65
CA PRO A 93 18.13 -14.70 4.94
C PRO A 93 19.25 -14.94 3.93
N GLU A 94 19.24 -16.10 3.28
CA GLU A 94 20.18 -16.46 2.22
C GLU A 94 20.03 -15.61 0.96
N ARG A 95 18.87 -14.96 0.76
CA ARG A 95 18.59 -14.10 -0.38
C ARG A 95 19.21 -12.70 -0.19
N GLY A 96 19.21 -12.19 1.03
CA GLY A 96 19.86 -10.95 1.43
C GLY A 96 19.25 -9.67 0.85
N LEU A 97 17.98 -9.70 0.42
CA LEU A 97 17.32 -8.54 -0.14
C LEU A 97 16.83 -7.60 0.94
N SER A 98 16.88 -6.29 0.66
CA SER A 98 16.31 -5.23 1.49
C SER A 98 15.76 -4.09 0.63
N PHE A 99 14.75 -3.42 1.14
CA PHE A 99 14.21 -2.19 0.53
C PHE A 99 13.68 -1.25 1.59
N HIS A 100 13.57 0.01 1.20
CA HIS A 100 12.75 1.00 1.89
C HIS A 100 11.95 1.82 0.88
N SER A 101 10.69 2.11 1.21
CA SER A 101 9.80 2.86 0.33
C SER A 101 8.98 3.87 1.11
N LYS A 102 8.83 5.06 0.53
CA LYS A 102 7.91 6.08 1.03
C LYS A 102 6.57 5.95 0.32
N VAL A 103 5.52 5.71 1.10
CA VAL A 103 4.14 5.57 0.62
C VAL A 103 3.37 6.84 0.93
N ASN A 104 2.80 7.48 -0.11
CA ASN A 104 1.85 8.56 0.04
C ASN A 104 0.46 8.03 -0.34
N ASP A 105 -0.43 7.95 0.64
CA ASP A 105 -1.74 7.32 0.52
C ASP A 105 -2.87 8.33 0.68
N PHE A 106 -3.86 8.28 -0.23
CA PHE A 106 -5.09 9.05 -0.20
C PHE A 106 -6.27 8.09 -0.12
N ALA A 107 -6.95 8.04 1.02
CA ALA A 107 -8.00 7.09 1.28
C ALA A 107 -9.37 7.74 1.51
N LEU A 108 -10.41 7.09 0.98
CA LEU A 108 -11.82 7.33 1.31
C LEU A 108 -12.33 6.13 2.10
N ILE A 109 -12.74 6.36 3.33
CA ILE A 109 -13.05 5.33 4.32
C ILE A 109 -14.45 5.56 4.88
N ALA A 110 -15.23 4.49 4.96
CA ALA A 110 -16.47 4.43 5.72
C ALA A 110 -16.20 3.78 7.08
N GLU A 111 -16.68 4.38 8.15
CA GLU A 111 -16.49 3.92 9.53
C GLU A 111 -17.84 3.59 10.15
N PHE A 112 -17.92 2.45 10.85
CA PHE A 112 -19.10 2.04 11.60
C PHE A 112 -18.79 1.95 13.09
N ASN A 113 -19.42 2.83 13.88
CA ASN A 113 -19.29 2.87 15.33
C ASN A 113 -20.24 1.84 15.98
N PHE A 114 -19.73 0.99 16.86
CA PHE A 114 -20.56 0.01 17.57
C PHE A 114 -21.47 0.65 18.62
N PHE A 115 -21.08 1.79 19.15
CA PHE A 115 -21.91 2.59 20.04
C PHE A 115 -22.27 3.93 19.41
N ASP A 116 -23.34 4.57 19.88
CA ASP A 116 -23.72 5.91 19.46
C ASP A 116 -22.66 6.90 19.91
N TYR A 117 -21.84 7.35 18.96
CA TYR A 117 -20.67 8.17 19.24
C TYR A 117 -20.66 9.44 18.39
N PHE A 118 -20.28 10.52 19.03
CA PHE A 118 -19.78 11.76 18.41
C PHE A 118 -18.86 12.46 19.40
N THR A 119 -17.89 13.22 18.89
CA THR A 119 -16.99 14.00 19.77
C THR A 119 -17.75 15.06 20.54
N GLY A 120 -17.65 15.00 21.87
CA GLY A 120 -18.41 15.85 22.81
C GLY A 120 -19.61 15.14 23.43
N SER A 121 -19.89 13.88 23.12
CA SER A 121 -20.89 13.10 23.84
C SER A 121 -20.46 12.88 25.30
N ARG A 122 -21.36 13.17 26.25
CA ARG A 122 -21.12 12.94 27.67
C ARG A 122 -21.47 11.52 28.08
N ARG A 123 -22.43 10.91 27.41
CA ARG A 123 -22.94 9.56 27.75
C ARG A 123 -22.04 8.47 27.20
N ASN A 124 -21.70 8.56 25.90
CA ASN A 124 -20.88 7.57 25.20
C ASN A 124 -19.57 8.21 24.76
N ARG A 125 -18.61 8.27 25.69
CA ARG A 125 -17.29 8.87 25.42
C ARG A 125 -16.36 7.96 24.61
N LEU A 126 -16.66 6.66 24.57
CA LEU A 126 -15.84 5.65 23.95
C LEU A 126 -16.69 4.81 22.99
N SER A 127 -16.18 4.55 21.79
CA SER A 127 -16.78 3.61 20.86
C SER A 127 -15.72 2.85 20.08
N PRO A 128 -15.71 1.51 20.17
CA PRO A 128 -15.05 0.71 19.16
C PRO A 128 -15.70 0.94 17.80
N TYR A 129 -14.93 0.79 16.73
CA TYR A 129 -15.43 0.88 15.37
C TYR A 129 -14.63 -0.01 14.43
N ILE A 130 -15.26 -0.35 13.33
CA ILE A 130 -14.63 -0.98 12.17
C ILE A 130 -14.70 -0.02 11.01
N PHE A 131 -13.82 -0.21 10.07
CA PHE A 131 -13.82 0.63 8.88
C PHE A 131 -13.30 -0.13 7.67
N GLY A 132 -13.67 0.37 6.49
CA GLY A 132 -13.18 -0.09 5.21
C GLY A 132 -13.36 0.97 4.16
N GLY A 133 -12.60 0.88 3.07
CA GLY A 133 -12.64 1.89 2.05
C GLY A 133 -11.86 1.54 0.80
N VAL A 134 -11.48 2.59 0.07
CA VAL A 134 -10.61 2.50 -1.09
C VAL A 134 -9.55 3.58 -0.99
N SER A 135 -8.36 3.27 -1.47
CA SER A 135 -7.29 4.25 -1.55
C SER A 135 -6.50 4.17 -2.85
N ILE A 136 -5.83 5.27 -3.12
CA ILE A 136 -4.83 5.38 -4.19
C ILE A 136 -3.54 5.82 -3.52
N PHE A 137 -2.46 5.10 -3.76
CA PHE A 137 -1.18 5.43 -3.19
C PHE A 137 -0.07 5.48 -4.22
N THR A 138 0.99 6.20 -3.88
CA THR A 138 2.25 6.23 -4.63
C THR A 138 3.34 5.67 -3.75
N PHE A 139 4.26 4.93 -4.36
CA PHE A 139 5.39 4.31 -3.68
C PHE A 139 6.65 4.41 -4.54
N ASN A 140 7.80 4.24 -3.93
CA ASN A 140 9.08 4.27 -4.63
C ASN A 140 10.12 3.46 -3.84
N PRO A 141 10.24 2.16 -4.14
CA PRO A 141 11.20 1.31 -3.47
C PRO A 141 12.62 1.72 -3.81
N LYS A 142 13.44 1.82 -2.78
CA LYS A 142 14.83 2.20 -2.84
C LYS A 142 15.71 1.17 -2.16
N ALA A 143 16.93 1.02 -2.66
CA ALA A 143 17.97 0.26 -2.01
C ALA A 143 18.62 1.03 -0.86
N ASP A 144 19.49 0.37 -0.09
CA ASP A 144 20.17 0.96 1.06
C ASP A 144 21.10 2.12 0.70
N ASP A 145 21.56 2.19 -0.55
CA ASP A 145 22.34 3.33 -1.08
C ASP A 145 21.48 4.57 -1.41
N GLY A 146 20.14 4.45 -1.27
CA GLY A 146 19.19 5.52 -1.55
C GLY A 146 18.76 5.64 -3.01
N ASN A 147 19.32 4.84 -3.92
CA ASN A 147 18.93 4.82 -5.34
C ASN A 147 17.63 4.03 -5.56
N GLU A 148 16.89 4.41 -6.59
CA GLU A 148 15.58 3.80 -6.90
C GLU A 148 15.74 2.40 -7.50
N LEU A 149 15.11 1.40 -6.90
CA LEU A 149 15.13 0.03 -7.41
C LEU A 149 14.41 -0.08 -8.75
N HIS A 150 13.35 0.72 -8.95
CA HIS A 150 12.64 0.78 -10.22
C HIS A 150 13.54 1.03 -11.43
N ASP A 151 14.61 1.80 -11.30
CA ASP A 151 15.51 2.15 -12.40
C ASP A 151 16.61 1.10 -12.60
N ARG A 152 16.69 0.11 -11.72
CA ARG A 152 17.68 -0.97 -11.75
C ARG A 152 17.15 -2.22 -12.46
N LEU A 153 18.06 -3.08 -12.88
CA LEU A 153 17.72 -4.40 -13.43
C LEU A 153 17.57 -5.40 -12.27
N THR A 154 16.43 -5.36 -11.58
CA THR A 154 16.18 -6.20 -10.42
C THR A 154 15.36 -7.45 -10.74
N ASP A 155 14.35 -7.30 -11.61
CA ASP A 155 13.48 -8.37 -12.04
C ASP A 155 13.35 -8.43 -13.56
N VAL A 156 13.27 -9.65 -14.11
CA VAL A 156 13.18 -9.86 -15.55
C VAL A 156 12.12 -10.91 -15.92
N VAL A 157 11.64 -10.81 -17.15
CA VAL A 157 10.91 -11.87 -17.83
C VAL A 157 11.81 -12.47 -18.90
N TYR A 158 11.91 -13.80 -18.89
CA TYR A 158 12.56 -14.55 -19.95
C TYR A 158 11.55 -14.88 -21.04
N GLY A 159 11.95 -14.65 -22.28
CA GLY A 159 11.24 -15.11 -23.46
C GLY A 159 12.16 -15.89 -24.37
N SER A 160 11.60 -16.61 -25.32
CA SER A 160 12.36 -17.30 -26.34
C SER A 160 11.68 -17.15 -27.68
N TYR A 161 12.47 -17.15 -28.74
CA TYR A 161 11.98 -17.26 -30.11
C TYR A 161 12.93 -18.17 -30.91
N ASP A 162 12.38 -18.89 -31.87
CA ASP A 162 13.15 -19.74 -32.73
C ASP A 162 13.64 -18.91 -33.92
N TYR A 163 14.96 -18.87 -34.12
CA TYR A 163 15.63 -18.27 -35.23
C TYR A 163 16.07 -19.36 -36.22
N TYR A 164 15.62 -19.27 -37.47
CA TYR A 164 16.05 -20.16 -38.52
C TYR A 164 17.31 -19.63 -39.17
N ASP A 165 18.45 -20.25 -38.89
CA ASP A 165 19.70 -19.95 -39.57
C ASP A 165 19.67 -20.57 -41.00
N THR A 166 19.50 -19.72 -41.98
CA THR A 166 19.45 -20.10 -43.42
C THR A 166 20.78 -20.61 -43.95
N ILE A 167 21.89 -20.31 -43.28
CA ILE A 167 23.23 -20.72 -43.72
C ILE A 167 23.52 -22.14 -43.29
N ASN A 168 23.23 -22.45 -42.05
CA ASN A 168 23.49 -23.75 -41.45
C ASN A 168 22.29 -24.70 -41.45
N ASN A 169 21.13 -24.21 -41.91
CA ASN A 169 19.86 -24.95 -41.98
C ASN A 169 19.43 -25.53 -40.61
N VAL A 170 19.68 -24.79 -39.56
CA VAL A 170 19.38 -25.14 -38.17
C VAL A 170 18.41 -24.14 -37.54
N VAL A 171 17.51 -24.64 -36.73
CA VAL A 171 16.67 -23.79 -35.87
C VAL A 171 17.39 -23.59 -34.54
N GLU A 172 17.74 -22.37 -34.24
CA GLU A 172 18.31 -21.98 -32.94
C GLU A 172 17.25 -21.30 -32.10
N THR A 173 17.05 -21.77 -30.87
CA THR A 173 16.17 -21.09 -29.92
C THR A 173 16.96 -20.02 -29.16
N ILE A 174 16.67 -18.76 -29.43
CA ILE A 174 17.29 -17.62 -28.77
C ILE A 174 16.46 -17.27 -27.54
N VAL A 175 17.07 -17.32 -26.36
CA VAL A 175 16.47 -16.88 -25.09
C VAL A 175 16.89 -15.42 -24.85
N TYR A 176 15.92 -14.57 -24.57
CA TYR A 176 16.15 -13.18 -24.21
C TYR A 176 15.55 -12.86 -22.84
N GLU A 177 16.10 -11.86 -22.18
CA GLU A 177 15.55 -11.29 -20.96
C GLU A 177 15.06 -9.86 -21.18
N LYS A 178 13.97 -9.52 -20.53
CA LYS A 178 13.40 -8.18 -20.57
C LYS A 178 13.14 -7.71 -19.17
N LYS A 179 13.67 -6.52 -18.84
CA LYS A 179 13.36 -5.84 -17.58
C LYS A 179 11.86 -5.67 -17.44
N LEU A 180 11.35 -5.97 -16.24
CA LEU A 180 9.99 -5.63 -15.85
C LEU A 180 9.91 -4.14 -15.50
N ASP A 181 8.91 -3.48 -16.06
CA ASP A 181 8.58 -2.09 -15.75
C ASP A 181 7.21 -2.03 -15.11
N TYR A 182 7.05 -1.21 -14.08
CA TYR A 182 5.84 -1.11 -13.31
C TYR A 182 5.48 0.34 -12.93
N SER A 183 4.21 0.56 -12.62
CA SER A 183 3.74 1.86 -12.18
C SER A 183 4.04 2.08 -10.69
N LYS A 184 4.64 3.20 -10.34
CA LYS A 184 4.84 3.65 -8.95
C LYS A 184 3.53 4.15 -8.29
N ARG A 185 2.37 3.82 -8.87
CA ARG A 185 1.02 4.15 -8.36
C ARG A 185 0.17 2.92 -8.38
N ALA A 186 -0.52 2.66 -7.28
CA ALA A 186 -1.42 1.53 -7.15
C ALA A 186 -2.66 1.90 -6.33
N VAL A 187 -3.61 0.98 -6.31
CA VAL A 187 -4.85 1.07 -5.54
C VAL A 187 -4.78 0.07 -4.40
N SER A 188 -5.37 0.41 -3.24
CA SER A 188 -5.54 -0.54 -2.15
C SER A 188 -6.95 -0.51 -1.56
N ILE A 189 -7.25 -1.50 -0.74
CA ILE A 189 -8.43 -1.57 0.10
C ILE A 189 -7.99 -1.44 1.55
N PRO A 190 -8.05 -0.22 2.14
CA PRO A 190 -7.84 -0.04 3.56
C PRO A 190 -9.01 -0.63 4.35
N PHE A 191 -8.72 -1.37 5.39
CA PHE A 191 -9.68 -1.85 6.37
C PHE A 191 -9.04 -1.95 7.75
N GLY A 192 -9.85 -2.02 8.78
CA GLY A 192 -9.28 -2.14 10.12
C GLY A 192 -10.27 -1.94 11.23
N VAL A 193 -9.71 -1.83 12.43
CA VAL A 193 -10.42 -1.65 13.67
C VAL A 193 -9.83 -0.51 14.48
N GLY A 194 -10.63 0.11 15.31
CA GLY A 194 -10.13 1.17 16.17
C GLY A 194 -11.07 1.48 17.34
N VAL A 195 -10.61 2.39 18.16
CA VAL A 195 -11.37 2.89 19.29
C VAL A 195 -11.33 4.42 19.27
N LYS A 196 -12.51 5.04 19.29
CA LYS A 196 -12.68 6.49 19.41
C LYS A 196 -12.94 6.86 20.84
N TYR A 197 -12.31 7.93 21.30
CA TYR A 197 -12.52 8.47 22.64
C TYR A 197 -12.75 9.99 22.58
N SER A 198 -13.83 10.45 23.18
CA SER A 198 -14.14 11.87 23.31
C SER A 198 -13.42 12.46 24.52
N VAL A 199 -12.32 13.19 24.30
CA VAL A 199 -11.53 13.82 25.35
C VAL A 199 -12.32 14.94 26.03
N ASN A 200 -12.92 15.81 25.21
CA ASN A 200 -13.78 16.90 25.66
C ASN A 200 -14.85 17.23 24.60
N ASN A 201 -15.58 18.34 24.78
CA ASN A 201 -16.66 18.71 23.87
C ASN A 201 -16.23 18.96 22.41
N ARG A 202 -14.95 19.16 22.16
CA ARG A 202 -14.41 19.49 20.82
C ARG A 202 -13.25 18.62 20.39
N LEU A 203 -12.58 17.90 21.31
CA LEU A 203 -11.42 17.08 21.00
C LEU A 203 -11.78 15.61 21.07
N GLY A 204 -11.50 14.90 20.00
CA GLY A 204 -11.56 13.45 19.88
C GLY A 204 -10.16 12.86 19.73
N MET A 205 -9.94 11.70 20.31
CA MET A 205 -8.75 10.86 20.14
C MET A 205 -9.17 9.53 19.57
N THR A 206 -8.37 8.98 18.67
CA THR A 206 -8.62 7.66 18.08
C THR A 206 -7.34 6.84 18.10
N VAL A 207 -7.44 5.57 18.45
CA VAL A 207 -6.39 4.57 18.22
C VAL A 207 -6.91 3.63 17.16
N GLU A 208 -6.12 3.39 16.11
CA GLU A 208 -6.55 2.65 14.93
C GLU A 208 -5.45 1.70 14.47
N TRP A 209 -5.84 0.49 14.13
CA TRP A 209 -5.01 -0.48 13.44
C TRP A 209 -5.59 -0.73 12.05
N ARG A 210 -4.86 -0.30 11.04
CA ARG A 210 -5.22 -0.33 9.63
C ARG A 210 -4.35 -1.32 8.87
N TRP A 211 -4.96 -2.04 7.96
CA TRP A 211 -4.31 -2.87 6.95
C TRP A 211 -4.75 -2.39 5.57
N ASP A 212 -3.82 -2.39 4.63
CA ASP A 212 -4.05 -2.06 3.24
C ASP A 212 -3.70 -3.27 2.38
N ILE A 213 -4.73 -3.91 1.83
CA ILE A 213 -4.55 -4.92 0.78
C ILE A 213 -4.27 -4.18 -0.51
N THR A 214 -3.08 -4.31 -1.06
CA THR A 214 -2.74 -3.64 -2.31
C THR A 214 -3.04 -4.53 -3.51
N PHE A 215 -3.15 -3.93 -4.70
CA PHE A 215 -3.25 -4.65 -5.97
C PHE A 215 -1.94 -4.55 -6.75
N THR A 216 -0.82 -4.56 -6.05
CA THR A 216 0.52 -4.57 -6.61
C THR A 216 1.43 -5.52 -5.84
N ASP A 217 2.38 -6.09 -6.53
CA ASP A 217 3.45 -6.96 -6.05
C ASP A 217 4.82 -6.27 -6.27
N TRP A 218 4.81 -4.93 -6.29
CA TRP A 218 5.97 -4.12 -6.61
C TRP A 218 6.37 -3.15 -5.50
N LEU A 219 5.72 -3.26 -4.34
CA LEU A 219 5.98 -2.34 -3.23
C LEU A 219 7.42 -2.48 -2.72
N ASP A 220 7.97 -3.70 -2.81
CA ASP A 220 9.32 -4.10 -2.41
C ASP A 220 10.27 -4.34 -3.60
N ASP A 221 9.79 -4.15 -4.83
CA ASP A 221 10.50 -4.47 -6.08
C ASP A 221 10.81 -5.96 -6.26
N CYS A 222 10.10 -6.88 -5.58
CA CYS A 222 10.30 -8.32 -5.72
C CYS A 222 9.10 -8.99 -6.38
N HIS A 223 9.18 -9.31 -7.66
CA HIS A 223 8.04 -9.86 -8.40
C HIS A 223 8.34 -11.11 -9.23
N GLY A 224 9.51 -11.21 -9.83
CA GLY A 224 9.77 -12.13 -10.91
C GLY A 224 10.94 -13.08 -10.69
N TYR A 225 11.81 -13.09 -11.64
CA TYR A 225 13.00 -13.92 -11.69
C TYR A 225 14.25 -13.07 -11.65
N TYR A 226 15.34 -13.64 -11.11
CA TYR A 226 16.63 -13.00 -11.17
C TYR A 226 17.10 -12.82 -12.62
N PRO A 227 17.81 -11.72 -12.94
CA PRO A 227 18.55 -11.61 -14.19
C PRO A 227 19.57 -12.73 -14.34
N LYS A 228 19.87 -13.12 -15.57
CA LYS A 228 20.81 -14.23 -15.86
C LYS A 228 22.21 -14.01 -15.30
N TYR A 229 22.69 -12.78 -15.36
CA TYR A 229 24.05 -12.42 -14.95
C TYR A 229 24.00 -11.45 -13.80
N HIS A 230 24.51 -11.88 -12.67
CA HIS A 230 24.71 -11.06 -11.48
C HIS A 230 26.21 -10.84 -11.34
N ALA A 231 26.66 -9.62 -11.56
CA ALA A 231 28.07 -9.31 -11.45
C ALA A 231 28.36 -8.81 -10.06
N CYS A 232 29.20 -9.51 -9.33
CA CYS A 232 29.89 -9.00 -8.15
C CYS A 232 30.86 -7.90 -8.53
N GLY A 233 30.37 -6.73 -8.95
CA GLY A 233 31.22 -5.63 -9.39
C GLY A 233 32.11 -5.94 -10.60
N LYS A 234 31.78 -6.96 -11.39
CA LYS A 234 32.49 -7.32 -12.64
C LYS A 234 31.52 -7.23 -13.80
N SER A 235 31.89 -6.46 -14.81
CA SER A 235 31.14 -6.45 -16.08
C SER A 235 31.24 -7.84 -16.73
N LEU A 236 30.13 -8.54 -16.84
CA LEU A 236 30.06 -9.76 -17.64
C LEU A 236 29.60 -9.40 -19.04
N MET A 237 30.45 -9.63 -20.01
CA MET A 237 30.06 -9.62 -21.41
C MET A 237 29.31 -10.92 -21.71
N SER A 238 28.04 -10.83 -22.02
CA SER A 238 27.28 -11.87 -22.68
C SER A 238 26.77 -11.30 -23.98
N ASP A 239 27.16 -11.92 -25.09
CA ASP A 239 26.61 -11.70 -26.43
C ASP A 239 26.64 -10.24 -26.96
N GLY A 240 27.66 -9.47 -26.57
CA GLY A 240 27.86 -8.10 -27.07
C GLY A 240 27.08 -7.02 -26.32
N PHE A 241 26.35 -7.36 -25.31
CA PHE A 241 25.73 -6.38 -24.41
C PHE A 241 26.65 -6.03 -23.27
N PHE A 242 27.02 -4.77 -23.16
CA PHE A 242 27.71 -4.21 -22.02
C PHE A 242 26.68 -4.02 -20.89
N ILE A 243 26.80 -4.78 -19.82
CA ILE A 243 26.18 -4.36 -18.55
C ILE A 243 27.20 -3.41 -17.93
N PRO A 244 26.86 -2.12 -17.71
CA PRO A 244 27.75 -1.20 -17.03
C PRO A 244 28.26 -1.79 -15.73
N GLU A 245 29.47 -1.40 -15.30
CA GLU A 245 30.00 -1.65 -13.94
C GLU A 245 29.13 -0.92 -12.91
N ASP A 246 27.91 -1.39 -12.73
CA ASP A 246 26.94 -0.73 -11.88
C ASP A 246 26.60 -1.67 -10.72
N ASP A 247 26.52 -1.13 -9.52
CA ASP A 247 26.14 -1.83 -8.28
C ASP A 247 24.72 -2.45 -8.32
N HIS A 248 24.03 -2.34 -9.47
CA HIS A 248 22.65 -2.83 -9.65
C HIS A 248 22.49 -4.33 -9.41
N ALA A 249 23.50 -5.11 -9.77
CA ALA A 249 23.45 -6.56 -9.59
C ALA A 249 23.44 -6.96 -8.11
N ASN A 250 24.17 -6.23 -7.27
CA ASN A 250 24.28 -6.52 -5.84
C ASN A 250 22.94 -6.32 -5.11
N TYR A 251 22.08 -5.42 -5.60
CA TYR A 251 20.75 -5.20 -5.01
C TYR A 251 19.70 -6.16 -5.53
N ALA A 252 19.89 -6.69 -6.75
CA ALA A 252 19.02 -7.72 -7.29
C ALA A 252 19.24 -9.05 -6.58
N ASP A 253 20.48 -9.40 -6.32
CA ASP A 253 20.91 -10.62 -5.62
C ASP A 253 22.24 -10.38 -4.91
N PRO A 254 22.25 -9.90 -3.65
CA PRO A 254 23.46 -9.67 -2.88
C PRO A 254 24.33 -10.93 -2.69
N THR A 255 23.72 -12.11 -2.85
CA THR A 255 24.42 -13.41 -2.73
C THR A 255 24.96 -13.94 -4.05
N SER A 256 24.74 -13.22 -5.15
CA SER A 256 25.16 -13.64 -6.50
C SER A 256 26.68 -13.80 -6.66
N CYS A 257 27.44 -13.24 -5.72
CA CYS A 257 28.89 -13.41 -5.65
C CYS A 257 29.32 -14.83 -5.28
N LEU A 258 28.43 -15.60 -4.72
CA LEU A 258 28.68 -17.01 -4.41
C LEU A 258 28.37 -17.82 -5.66
N ALA A 259 29.41 -18.28 -6.36
CA ALA A 259 29.26 -19.27 -7.41
C ALA A 259 28.63 -20.53 -6.81
N ASP A 260 27.78 -21.22 -7.61
CA ASP A 260 27.33 -22.56 -7.25
C ASP A 260 28.55 -23.52 -7.09
N GLU A 261 28.28 -24.73 -6.63
CA GLU A 261 29.28 -25.78 -6.43
C GLU A 261 30.12 -26.07 -7.70
N TYR A 262 29.64 -25.66 -8.87
CA TYR A 262 30.27 -25.85 -10.18
C TYR A 262 30.87 -24.54 -10.75
N GLY A 263 30.87 -23.43 -9.99
CA GLY A 263 31.37 -22.14 -10.43
C GLY A 263 30.44 -21.41 -11.42
N ASN A 264 29.18 -21.80 -11.49
CA ASN A 264 28.19 -21.26 -12.41
C ASN A 264 27.29 -20.24 -11.70
N ASN A 265 27.18 -19.04 -12.22
CA ASN A 265 26.33 -17.95 -11.70
C ASN A 265 25.05 -17.77 -12.52
N ASP A 266 24.63 -18.79 -13.28
CA ASP A 266 23.41 -18.69 -14.09
C ASP A 266 22.16 -18.79 -13.22
N ARG A 267 21.52 -17.64 -12.96
CA ARG A 267 20.29 -17.50 -12.16
C ARG A 267 19.01 -17.46 -13.01
N ARG A 268 19.09 -17.76 -14.30
CA ARG A 268 17.89 -17.84 -15.15
C ARG A 268 16.85 -18.76 -14.51
N TYR A 269 15.59 -18.28 -14.51
CA TYR A 269 14.43 -19.01 -13.95
C TYR A 269 14.47 -19.24 -12.43
N VAL A 270 15.46 -18.72 -11.71
CA VAL A 270 15.40 -18.69 -10.25
C VAL A 270 14.43 -17.61 -9.83
N GLN A 271 13.44 -17.99 -9.05
CA GLN A 271 12.40 -17.09 -8.57
C GLN A 271 12.99 -16.11 -7.54
N ARG A 272 12.83 -14.81 -7.79
CA ARG A 272 13.18 -13.73 -6.86
C ARG A 272 12.00 -13.36 -5.96
N GLY A 273 10.83 -13.10 -6.53
CA GLY A 273 9.57 -12.80 -5.86
C GLY A 273 8.42 -13.73 -6.26
N ASN A 274 7.32 -13.71 -5.50
CA ASN A 274 6.14 -14.53 -5.75
C ASN A 274 5.02 -13.70 -6.39
N LYS A 275 4.82 -13.83 -7.69
CA LYS A 275 3.77 -13.13 -8.47
C LYS A 275 2.33 -13.35 -8.00
N ALA A 276 2.09 -14.37 -7.17
CA ALA A 276 0.74 -14.75 -6.74
C ALA A 276 0.31 -14.00 -5.47
N ASP A 277 1.25 -13.45 -4.72
CA ASP A 277 1.00 -12.80 -3.44
C ASP A 277 1.21 -11.29 -3.58
N TYR A 278 0.14 -10.53 -3.44
CA TYR A 278 0.24 -9.07 -3.42
C TYR A 278 0.84 -8.56 -2.11
N ASP A 279 1.58 -7.48 -2.21
CA ASP A 279 2.12 -6.80 -1.05
C ASP A 279 1.03 -6.13 -0.22
N TRP A 280 1.26 -6.07 1.08
CA TRP A 280 0.41 -5.38 2.03
C TRP A 280 1.24 -4.40 2.84
N PHE A 281 0.60 -3.36 3.31
CA PHE A 281 1.18 -2.55 4.38
C PHE A 281 0.16 -2.29 5.47
N GLY A 282 0.65 -2.00 6.66
CA GLY A 282 -0.22 -1.69 7.78
C GLY A 282 0.22 -0.43 8.50
N TYR A 283 -0.71 0.13 9.28
CA TYR A 283 -0.49 1.36 10.03
C TYR A 283 -1.21 1.33 11.37
N LEU A 284 -0.44 1.31 12.45
CA LEU A 284 -0.95 1.45 13.80
C LEU A 284 -0.78 2.91 14.23
N SER A 285 -1.88 3.64 14.44
CA SER A 285 -1.82 5.08 14.64
C SER A 285 -2.66 5.58 15.81
N VAL A 286 -2.26 6.72 16.32
CA VAL A 286 -3.02 7.56 17.23
C VAL A 286 -3.36 8.87 16.53
N SER A 287 -4.63 9.25 16.51
CA SER A 287 -5.08 10.50 15.93
C SER A 287 -5.70 11.43 16.97
N LEU A 288 -5.53 12.72 16.74
CA LEU A 288 -6.20 13.78 17.48
C LEU A 288 -7.04 14.60 16.50
N THR A 289 -8.32 14.75 16.81
CA THR A 289 -9.28 15.46 15.96
C THR A 289 -9.96 16.61 16.70
N TYR A 290 -10.23 17.68 15.98
CA TYR A 290 -11.02 18.80 16.46
C TYR A 290 -12.36 18.87 15.73
N LYS A 291 -13.44 18.95 16.52
CA LYS A 291 -14.82 18.98 16.03
C LYS A 291 -15.26 20.39 15.67
N PHE A 292 -15.79 20.53 14.46
CA PHE A 292 -16.50 21.71 13.98
C PHE A 292 -18.00 21.41 13.86
N ASN A 293 -18.83 22.28 14.44
CA ASN A 293 -20.27 22.22 14.22
C ASN A 293 -20.60 23.11 13.01
N LEU A 294 -21.01 22.51 11.91
CA LEU A 294 -21.45 23.29 10.76
C LEU A 294 -22.82 23.94 11.07
N PRO A 295 -23.00 25.22 10.79
CA PRO A 295 -24.29 25.88 10.98
C PRO A 295 -25.32 25.25 10.03
N ASN A 296 -26.44 24.77 10.57
CA ASN A 296 -27.59 24.38 9.74
C ASN A 296 -28.12 25.60 9.01
N GLY A 297 -28.27 25.51 7.69
CA GLY A 297 -28.75 26.60 6.82
C GLY A 297 -30.18 27.09 7.11
N ASN A 298 -30.91 26.46 8.02
CA ASN A 298 -32.24 26.90 8.47
C ASN A 298 -32.16 27.34 9.93
N GLY A 299 -32.10 28.63 10.12
CA GLY A 299 -31.93 29.30 11.41
C GLY A 299 -33.14 29.25 12.34
N CYS A 300 -33.65 28.08 12.69
CA CYS A 300 -34.65 27.93 13.76
C CYS A 300 -34.31 26.76 14.70
N ASN A 301 -34.13 27.12 15.99
CA ASN A 301 -34.07 26.26 17.16
C ASN A 301 -32.86 25.31 17.33
N LYS A 302 -31.71 25.90 17.61
CA LYS A 302 -30.48 25.21 18.03
C LYS A 302 -30.52 24.57 19.42
N LYS A 303 -31.45 24.93 20.31
CA LYS A 303 -31.43 24.54 21.74
C LYS A 303 -32.15 23.22 22.06
N GLU A 304 -33.07 22.75 21.25
CA GLU A 304 -33.93 21.62 21.66
C GLU A 304 -33.45 20.22 21.21
N ARG A 305 -32.60 20.12 20.18
CA ARG A 305 -32.22 18.82 19.62
C ARG A 305 -31.13 18.06 20.39
N TYR A 306 -30.38 18.72 21.24
CA TYR A 306 -29.33 18.09 22.05
C TYR A 306 -29.76 17.74 23.47
N LYS A 307 -30.97 18.16 23.92
CA LYS A 307 -31.50 17.80 25.24
C LYS A 307 -31.83 16.31 25.40
N ASN A 308 -31.98 15.57 24.33
CA ASN A 308 -32.35 14.15 24.40
C ASN A 308 -31.14 13.20 24.38
N TYR A 309 -29.91 13.72 24.35
CA TYR A 309 -28.69 12.91 24.32
C TYR A 309 -27.68 13.25 25.44
N ASP A 310 -28.09 14.14 26.37
CA ASP A 310 -27.30 14.44 27.58
C ASP A 310 -27.62 13.49 28.73
#